data_cc582336baa098a2807d2930b86899ab
#
_entry.id   cc582336baa098a2807d2930b86899ab
#
_cell.length_a   1.000
_cell.length_b   1.000
_cell.length_c   1.000
_cell.angle_alpha   90.00
_cell.angle_beta   90.00
_cell.angle_gamma   90.00
#
_symmetry.space_group_name_H-M   'P 1'
#
loop_
_entity.id
_entity.type
_entity.pdbx_description
1 polymer ?
#
loop_
_entity_poly.entity_id
_entity_poly.type
_entity_poly.pdbx_seq_one_letter_code
_entity_poly.pdbx_strand_id
1 'polypeptide(L)'
;MQISQIQLNNFRNFTNSKFTFGSELNLIYGDNGVGKTSVLEAITMVGRSDSIRGADLNQIVNISSISSNINFTDKASPEFKDKIADLDRGRLSIHSLFRNNNYIDSIAFSFDYFANKKQNFINQESLSVKKLSDFKRYLPNIIFLTPQLEQLFILGKSERRSYLDKIVADIDMNHSQRLNNYQKLTKERISILQKSNNSANQKKWLDIIENQIVELGVVIAASRVEAVNFFNKAIEGFISNFPKPKLLIIGDVEQDILNQKNSVVLEANYKEKLENNRQIDALNFKTNFGVHRSDFMAILREKNIEATKCSTGEQKAMMISITLARAKISSLYKNNPTILVFDEVVSHLDEKRKIDLFYEICDSKLQSFFSATSINMIPNQFTGNLLAIKLNSWN
;
A
#
# COMPACT_ATOMS: atom_id res chain seq x y z
N MET A 1 -12.74 -13.28 -8.60
CA MET A 1 -12.32 -12.17 -9.50
C MET A 1 -10.82 -12.26 -9.73
N GLN A 2 -10.41 -12.35 -10.97
CA GLN A 2 -9.00 -12.45 -11.38
C GLN A 2 -8.81 -11.55 -12.61
N ILE A 3 -7.68 -10.87 -12.71
CA ILE A 3 -7.34 -10.10 -13.90
C ILE A 3 -7.02 -11.10 -15.02
N SER A 4 -7.81 -11.09 -16.08
CA SER A 4 -7.58 -11.95 -17.26
C SER A 4 -6.74 -11.26 -18.33
N GLN A 5 -6.85 -9.94 -18.40
CA GLN A 5 -6.18 -9.14 -19.41
C GLN A 5 -5.98 -7.72 -18.93
N ILE A 6 -4.90 -7.09 -19.37
CA ILE A 6 -4.68 -5.64 -19.23
C ILE A 6 -4.24 -5.09 -20.59
N GLN A 7 -4.80 -3.95 -20.96
CA GLN A 7 -4.39 -3.17 -22.11
C GLN A 7 -3.88 -1.81 -21.64
N LEU A 8 -2.74 -1.42 -22.13
CA LEU A 8 -2.02 -0.19 -21.79
C LEU A 8 -1.91 0.68 -23.03
N ASN A 9 -2.34 1.94 -22.94
CA ASN A 9 -2.13 2.94 -23.98
C ASN A 9 -1.40 4.13 -23.38
N ASN A 10 -0.33 4.57 -24.02
CA ASN A 10 0.53 5.68 -23.60
C ASN A 10 0.99 5.61 -22.15
N PHE A 11 1.28 4.41 -21.67
CA PHE A 11 1.66 4.15 -20.28
C PHE A 11 3.15 3.86 -20.18
N ARG A 12 3.91 4.72 -19.51
CA ARG A 12 5.36 4.58 -19.35
C ARG A 12 6.05 4.42 -20.73
N ASN A 13 6.65 3.27 -20.96
CA ASN A 13 7.30 2.90 -22.22
C ASN A 13 6.35 2.19 -23.21
N PHE A 14 5.08 1.97 -22.86
CA PHE A 14 4.11 1.31 -23.72
C PHE A 14 3.25 2.30 -24.48
N THR A 15 3.28 2.25 -25.81
CA THR A 15 2.37 3.05 -26.67
C THR A 15 1.00 2.41 -26.77
N ASN A 16 0.95 1.11 -27.12
CA ASN A 16 -0.24 0.26 -27.12
C ASN A 16 0.19 -1.18 -26.92
N SER A 17 -0.14 -1.76 -25.79
CA SER A 17 0.27 -3.12 -25.44
C SER A 17 -0.83 -3.84 -24.69
N LYS A 18 -0.96 -5.15 -24.98
CA LYS A 18 -1.98 -6.02 -24.42
C LYS A 18 -1.32 -7.24 -23.80
N PHE A 19 -1.68 -7.52 -22.55
CA PHE A 19 -1.17 -8.66 -21.80
C PHE A 19 -2.32 -9.54 -21.32
N THR A 20 -2.19 -10.85 -21.48
CA THR A 20 -3.17 -11.85 -21.01
C THR A 20 -2.55 -12.64 -19.87
N PHE A 21 -3.32 -12.94 -18.83
CA PHE A 21 -2.84 -13.53 -17.59
C PHE A 21 -3.57 -14.84 -17.26
N GLY A 22 -2.84 -15.71 -16.55
CA GLY A 22 -3.37 -16.94 -15.96
C GLY A 22 -4.09 -16.67 -14.62
N SER A 23 -4.71 -17.73 -14.11
CA SER A 23 -5.50 -17.64 -12.87
C SER A 23 -4.65 -17.66 -11.59
N GLU A 24 -3.44 -18.20 -11.64
CA GLU A 24 -2.58 -18.41 -10.48
C GLU A 24 -1.28 -17.62 -10.59
N LEU A 25 -0.21 -18.24 -11.06
CA LEU A 25 1.11 -17.65 -11.16
C LEU A 25 1.32 -16.95 -12.49
N ASN A 26 1.75 -15.70 -12.47
CA ASN A 26 2.07 -14.93 -13.67
C ASN A 26 3.46 -14.32 -13.54
N LEU A 27 4.35 -14.64 -14.46
CA LEU A 27 5.71 -14.12 -14.51
C LEU A 27 5.87 -13.19 -15.71
N ILE A 28 6.33 -11.97 -15.44
CA ILE A 28 6.74 -11.01 -16.46
C ILE A 28 8.27 -10.95 -16.44
N TYR A 29 8.93 -11.43 -17.49
CA TYR A 29 10.39 -11.53 -17.48
C TYR A 29 11.03 -10.92 -18.73
N GLY A 30 12.30 -10.61 -18.63
CA GLY A 30 13.11 -10.01 -19.69
C GLY A 30 14.24 -9.15 -19.09
N ASP A 31 15.01 -8.51 -19.95
CA ASP A 31 16.16 -7.69 -19.56
C ASP A 31 15.76 -6.50 -18.66
N ASN A 32 16.76 -5.86 -18.05
CA ASN A 32 16.49 -4.66 -17.26
C ASN A 32 16.07 -3.49 -18.18
N GLY A 33 15.11 -2.70 -17.73
CA GLY A 33 14.60 -1.56 -18.49
C GLY A 33 13.48 -1.86 -19.51
N VAL A 34 13.15 -3.13 -19.79
CA VAL A 34 12.12 -3.50 -20.79
C VAL A 34 10.67 -3.19 -20.36
N GLY A 35 10.43 -2.72 -19.13
CA GLY A 35 9.10 -2.33 -18.65
C GLY A 35 8.40 -3.34 -17.75
N LYS A 36 9.10 -4.35 -17.20
CA LYS A 36 8.53 -5.33 -16.25
C LYS A 36 7.78 -4.65 -15.09
N THR A 37 8.47 -3.75 -14.38
CA THR A 37 7.88 -2.98 -13.28
C THR A 37 6.74 -2.09 -13.75
N SER A 38 6.78 -1.59 -14.98
CA SER A 38 5.69 -0.77 -15.53
C SER A 38 4.40 -1.58 -15.72
N VAL A 39 4.49 -2.84 -16.17
CA VAL A 39 3.31 -3.73 -16.24
C VAL A 39 2.76 -4.03 -14.83
N LEU A 40 3.65 -4.32 -13.86
CA LEU A 40 3.23 -4.53 -12.47
C LEU A 40 2.60 -3.26 -11.88
N GLU A 41 3.17 -2.08 -12.16
CA GLU A 41 2.59 -0.80 -11.73
C GLU A 41 1.18 -0.61 -12.30
N ALA A 42 0.97 -0.89 -13.59
CA ALA A 42 -0.35 -0.82 -14.20
C ALA A 42 -1.36 -1.76 -13.52
N ILE A 43 -0.95 -3.00 -13.19
CA ILE A 43 -1.79 -3.94 -12.44
C ILE A 43 -2.19 -3.34 -11.09
N THR A 44 -1.25 -2.71 -10.36
CA THR A 44 -1.55 -2.12 -9.05
C THR A 44 -2.43 -0.88 -9.10
N MET A 45 -2.46 -0.19 -10.25
CA MET A 45 -3.34 0.96 -10.48
C MET A 45 -4.80 0.56 -10.77
N VAL A 46 -5.08 -0.71 -11.00
CA VAL A 46 -6.44 -1.21 -11.25
C VAL A 46 -7.36 -0.84 -10.08
N GLY A 47 -8.31 0.04 -10.34
CA GLY A 47 -9.28 0.51 -9.35
C GLY A 47 -8.76 1.52 -8.30
N ARG A 48 -7.46 1.86 -8.30
CA ARG A 48 -6.90 2.84 -7.35
C ARG A 48 -6.58 4.19 -7.99
N SER A 49 -6.23 4.20 -9.26
CA SER A 49 -5.82 5.39 -10.02
C SER A 49 -4.54 6.10 -9.51
N ASP A 50 -3.79 5.46 -8.63
CA ASP A 50 -2.57 6.01 -8.03
C ASP A 50 -1.40 5.04 -8.21
N SER A 51 -0.23 5.58 -8.56
CA SER A 51 1.00 4.80 -8.75
C SER A 51 1.54 4.26 -7.42
N ILE A 52 2.04 3.02 -7.44
CA ILE A 52 2.76 2.41 -6.29
C ILE A 52 4.07 3.11 -5.96
N ARG A 53 4.66 3.79 -6.95
CA ARG A 53 5.92 4.54 -6.80
C ARG A 53 5.70 5.96 -6.30
N GLY A 54 4.45 6.38 -6.04
CA GLY A 54 4.13 7.77 -5.71
C GLY A 54 4.43 8.76 -6.84
N ALA A 55 4.60 8.26 -8.06
CA ALA A 55 4.86 9.11 -9.23
C ALA A 55 3.60 9.92 -9.57
N ASP A 56 3.79 11.19 -9.93
CA ASP A 56 2.72 11.99 -10.52
C ASP A 56 2.27 11.35 -11.84
N LEU A 57 0.98 11.38 -12.14
CA LEU A 57 0.43 10.82 -13.37
C LEU A 57 1.08 11.44 -14.62
N ASN A 58 1.47 12.70 -14.55
CA ASN A 58 2.22 13.36 -15.62
C ASN A 58 3.56 12.68 -15.95
N GLN A 59 4.17 12.01 -14.98
CA GLN A 59 5.42 11.26 -15.16
C GLN A 59 5.21 9.85 -15.68
N ILE A 60 3.96 9.38 -15.69
CA ILE A 60 3.59 8.03 -16.12
C ILE A 60 3.18 8.01 -17.60
N VAL A 61 2.70 9.14 -18.13
CA VAL A 61 2.33 9.25 -19.55
C VAL A 61 3.54 9.04 -20.44
N ASN A 62 3.40 8.25 -21.50
CA ASN A 62 4.44 8.07 -22.51
C ASN A 62 4.60 9.31 -23.38
N ILE A 63 5.55 10.18 -23.02
CA ILE A 63 5.81 11.46 -23.71
C ILE A 63 6.47 11.24 -25.08
N SER A 64 7.20 10.16 -25.30
CA SER A 64 7.86 9.92 -26.60
C SER A 64 6.86 9.71 -27.74
N SER A 65 5.67 9.21 -27.45
CA SER A 65 4.57 9.12 -28.42
C SER A 65 3.97 10.51 -28.77
N ILE A 66 4.21 11.51 -27.95
CA ILE A 66 3.72 12.89 -28.11
C ILE A 66 4.75 13.74 -28.87
N SER A 67 6.05 13.46 -28.71
CA SER A 67 7.14 14.36 -29.08
C SER A 67 7.64 14.26 -30.53
N SER A 68 7.16 13.30 -31.32
CA SER A 68 7.71 13.15 -32.69
C SER A 68 7.42 14.31 -33.64
N ASN A 69 6.60 15.30 -33.27
CA ASN A 69 6.25 16.44 -34.13
C ASN A 69 6.00 17.79 -33.44
N ILE A 70 6.42 18.00 -32.18
CA ILE A 70 6.10 19.25 -31.47
C ILE A 70 7.31 19.81 -30.73
N ASN A 71 7.76 21.00 -31.12
CA ASN A 71 8.75 21.79 -30.36
C ASN A 71 8.13 22.23 -29.01
N PHE A 72 8.76 21.87 -27.91
CA PHE A 72 8.28 22.13 -26.53
C PHE A 72 8.20 23.63 -26.14
N THR A 73 8.62 24.52 -26.97
CA THR A 73 8.62 25.97 -26.73
C THR A 73 7.24 26.64 -26.86
N ASP A 74 6.25 25.98 -27.50
CA ASP A 74 4.95 26.57 -27.83
C ASP A 74 3.76 26.05 -26.98
N LYS A 75 3.99 25.61 -25.78
CA LYS A 75 2.95 25.03 -24.88
C LYS A 75 1.75 25.96 -24.59
N ALA A 76 1.80 27.23 -24.93
CA ALA A 76 0.79 28.25 -24.59
C ALA A 76 -0.11 28.69 -25.75
N SER A 77 0.11 28.22 -26.99
CA SER A 77 -0.67 28.72 -28.14
C SER A 77 -2.03 27.97 -28.26
N PRO A 78 -3.12 28.69 -28.64
CA PRO A 78 -4.42 28.08 -28.93
C PRO A 78 -4.36 27.01 -30.02
N GLU A 79 -3.55 27.20 -31.05
CA GLU A 79 -3.33 26.25 -32.16
C GLU A 79 -2.71 24.91 -31.70
N PHE A 80 -1.97 24.93 -30.58
CA PHE A 80 -1.40 23.75 -29.97
C PHE A 80 -2.51 22.88 -29.35
N LYS A 81 -3.52 23.48 -28.75
CA LYS A 81 -4.68 22.79 -28.16
C LYS A 81 -5.58 22.16 -29.22
N ASP A 82 -5.79 22.83 -30.35
CA ASP A 82 -6.66 22.35 -31.46
C ASP A 82 -5.99 21.19 -32.25
N LYS A 83 -4.67 21.24 -32.46
CA LYS A 83 -3.92 20.15 -33.08
C LYS A 83 -3.84 18.87 -32.24
N ILE A 84 -4.08 18.98 -30.95
CA ILE A 84 -4.05 17.86 -30.00
C ILE A 84 -5.43 17.25 -29.79
N ALA A 85 -6.51 18.01 -30.00
CA ALA A 85 -7.88 17.52 -29.91
C ALA A 85 -8.15 16.36 -30.89
N ASP A 86 -7.45 16.32 -32.02
CA ASP A 86 -7.55 15.24 -33.02
C ASP A 86 -6.68 14.01 -32.75
N LEU A 87 -5.87 14.01 -31.69
CA LEU A 87 -4.92 12.96 -31.41
C LEU A 87 -5.14 12.42 -29.99
N ASP A 88 -5.57 11.18 -29.88
CA ASP A 88 -5.53 10.34 -28.65
C ASP A 88 -4.12 10.26 -27.98
N ARG A 89 -3.19 11.12 -28.42
CA ARG A 89 -1.75 11.11 -28.11
C ARG A 89 -1.39 11.60 -26.70
N GLY A 90 -2.26 12.38 -26.06
CA GLY A 90 -2.05 12.86 -24.68
C GLY A 90 -2.80 12.07 -23.62
N ARG A 91 -3.54 11.03 -24.01
CA ARG A 91 -4.35 10.25 -23.06
C ARG A 91 -3.67 8.93 -22.72
N LEU A 92 -3.32 8.78 -21.44
CA LEU A 92 -2.96 7.48 -20.85
C LEU A 92 -4.22 6.71 -20.56
N SER A 93 -4.26 5.40 -20.87
CA SER A 93 -5.32 4.54 -20.36
C SER A 93 -4.83 3.15 -19.96
N ILE A 94 -5.45 2.61 -18.92
CA ILE A 94 -5.31 1.25 -18.43
C ILE A 94 -6.69 0.62 -18.48
N HIS A 95 -6.86 -0.43 -19.26
CA HIS A 95 -8.11 -1.18 -19.35
C HIS A 95 -7.87 -2.61 -18.89
N SER A 96 -8.60 -3.07 -17.88
CA SER A 96 -8.45 -4.39 -17.27
C SER A 96 -9.74 -5.18 -17.41
N LEU A 97 -9.63 -6.42 -17.88
CA LEU A 97 -10.73 -7.38 -17.92
C LEU A 97 -10.57 -8.39 -16.80
N PHE A 98 -11.69 -8.82 -16.24
CA PHE A 98 -11.74 -9.79 -15.17
C PHE A 98 -12.45 -11.06 -15.58
N ARG A 99 -12.11 -12.17 -14.92
CA ARG A 99 -12.86 -13.43 -14.97
C ARG A 99 -13.34 -13.80 -13.56
N ASN A 100 -14.36 -14.65 -13.50
CA ASN A 100 -14.94 -15.15 -12.26
C ASN A 100 -15.48 -14.03 -11.33
N ASN A 101 -16.16 -13.04 -11.93
CA ASN A 101 -16.87 -12.01 -11.18
C ASN A 101 -18.23 -11.75 -11.82
N ASN A 102 -19.28 -11.76 -10.99
CA ASN A 102 -20.66 -11.57 -11.45
C ASN A 102 -21.07 -10.08 -11.56
N TYR A 103 -20.21 -9.16 -11.09
CA TYR A 103 -20.55 -7.73 -10.98
C TYR A 103 -19.66 -6.80 -11.81
N ILE A 104 -18.40 -7.16 -12.00
CA ILE A 104 -17.42 -6.31 -12.68
C ILE A 104 -16.69 -7.14 -13.74
N ASP A 105 -16.95 -6.84 -15.00
CA ASP A 105 -16.27 -7.45 -16.15
C ASP A 105 -15.01 -6.68 -16.54
N SER A 106 -15.05 -5.36 -16.38
CA SER A 106 -13.95 -4.48 -16.74
C SER A 106 -13.81 -3.27 -15.81
N ILE A 107 -12.56 -2.85 -15.63
CA ILE A 107 -12.21 -1.58 -15.01
C ILE A 107 -11.29 -0.85 -15.96
N ALA A 108 -11.59 0.42 -16.26
CA ALA A 108 -10.70 1.28 -17.02
C ALA A 108 -10.39 2.55 -16.22
N PHE A 109 -9.16 2.97 -16.35
CA PHE A 109 -8.66 4.25 -15.85
C PHE A 109 -8.08 5.01 -17.02
N SER A 110 -8.39 6.30 -17.13
CA SER A 110 -7.75 7.18 -18.09
C SER A 110 -7.31 8.50 -17.43
N PHE A 111 -6.23 9.05 -17.93
CA PHE A 111 -5.70 10.34 -17.52
C PHE A 111 -5.36 11.14 -18.77
N ASP A 112 -5.94 12.32 -18.86
CA ASP A 112 -5.65 13.30 -19.91
C ASP A 112 -4.55 14.24 -19.41
N TYR A 113 -3.39 14.17 -20.05
CA TYR A 113 -2.21 14.95 -19.67
C TYR A 113 -2.43 16.47 -19.79
N PHE A 114 -3.11 16.90 -20.85
CA PHE A 114 -3.31 18.33 -21.14
C PHE A 114 -4.43 18.94 -20.31
N ALA A 115 -5.52 18.19 -20.12
CA ALA A 115 -6.64 18.62 -19.30
C ALA A 115 -6.38 18.38 -17.81
N ASN A 116 -5.32 17.66 -17.44
CA ASN A 116 -5.02 17.19 -16.07
C ASN A 116 -6.24 16.52 -15.41
N LYS A 117 -6.95 15.69 -16.17
CA LYS A 117 -8.23 15.12 -15.76
C LYS A 117 -8.17 13.60 -15.68
N LYS A 118 -8.55 13.06 -14.52
CA LYS A 118 -8.72 11.62 -14.29
C LYS A 118 -10.15 11.20 -14.59
N GLN A 119 -10.31 10.00 -15.19
CA GLN A 119 -11.60 9.36 -15.39
C GLN A 119 -11.49 7.87 -15.05
N ASN A 120 -12.52 7.34 -14.40
CA ASN A 120 -12.62 5.93 -14.06
C ASN A 120 -13.90 5.36 -14.68
N PHE A 121 -13.82 4.13 -15.15
CA PHE A 121 -14.93 3.41 -15.76
C PHE A 121 -15.03 2.02 -15.13
N ILE A 122 -16.25 1.55 -14.89
CA ILE A 122 -16.54 0.17 -14.53
C ILE A 122 -17.60 -0.32 -15.50
N ASN A 123 -17.39 -1.49 -16.11
CA ASN A 123 -18.26 -2.07 -17.15
C ASN A 123 -18.61 -1.07 -18.25
N GLN A 124 -17.62 -0.27 -18.69
CA GLN A 124 -17.74 0.81 -19.69
C GLN A 124 -18.53 2.06 -19.27
N GLU A 125 -19.09 2.09 -18.07
CA GLU A 125 -19.76 3.28 -17.54
C GLU A 125 -18.77 4.21 -16.83
N SER A 126 -18.83 5.51 -17.15
CA SER A 126 -17.98 6.51 -16.46
C SER A 126 -18.48 6.73 -15.04
N LEU A 127 -17.56 6.76 -14.10
CA LEU A 127 -17.85 6.96 -12.68
C LEU A 127 -17.36 8.30 -12.17
N SER A 128 -18.22 9.02 -11.46
CA SER A 128 -17.76 10.12 -10.61
C SER A 128 -16.90 9.57 -9.45
N VAL A 129 -16.02 10.42 -8.90
CA VAL A 129 -15.18 10.06 -7.74
C VAL A 129 -16.00 9.52 -6.57
N LYS A 130 -17.21 10.09 -6.37
CA LYS A 130 -18.14 9.67 -5.31
C LYS A 130 -18.68 8.26 -5.57
N LYS A 131 -19.07 7.94 -6.79
CA LYS A 131 -19.50 6.59 -7.19
C LYS A 131 -18.35 5.58 -7.10
N LEU A 132 -17.11 5.97 -7.41
CA LEU A 132 -15.96 5.09 -7.25
C LEU A 132 -15.76 4.63 -5.80
N SER A 133 -16.06 5.46 -4.80
CA SER A 133 -15.99 5.07 -3.40
C SER A 133 -16.97 3.95 -3.05
N ASP A 134 -18.15 3.95 -3.67
CA ASP A 134 -19.18 2.93 -3.45
C ASP A 134 -18.78 1.58 -4.06
N PHE A 135 -17.98 1.61 -5.14
CA PHE A 135 -17.45 0.41 -5.79
C PHE A 135 -16.16 -0.14 -5.16
N LYS A 136 -15.49 0.61 -4.27
CA LYS A 136 -14.26 0.14 -3.60
C LYS A 136 -14.39 -1.25 -2.95
N ARG A 137 -15.57 -1.56 -2.42
CA ARG A 137 -15.89 -2.86 -1.81
C ARG A 137 -15.95 -4.02 -2.82
N TYR A 138 -15.99 -3.75 -4.13
CA TYR A 138 -16.03 -4.75 -5.18
C TYR A 138 -14.71 -4.85 -5.95
N LEU A 139 -13.80 -3.89 -5.76
CA LEU A 139 -12.50 -3.88 -6.43
C LEU A 139 -11.56 -4.90 -5.79
N PRO A 140 -10.67 -5.53 -6.57
CA PRO A 140 -9.68 -6.44 -5.99
C PRO A 140 -8.77 -5.69 -5.01
N ASN A 141 -8.44 -6.35 -3.92
CA ASN A 141 -7.42 -5.84 -3.01
C ASN A 141 -6.04 -6.24 -3.53
N ILE A 142 -5.29 -5.27 -4.03
CA ILE A 142 -3.97 -5.52 -4.61
C ILE A 142 -2.91 -5.24 -3.56
N ILE A 143 -2.21 -6.28 -3.15
CA ILE A 143 -1.10 -6.23 -2.20
C ILE A 143 0.19 -6.37 -2.97
N PHE A 144 1.08 -5.41 -2.81
CA PHE A 144 2.33 -5.36 -3.55
C PHE A 144 3.53 -5.22 -2.62
N LEU A 145 4.65 -5.81 -3.04
CA LEU A 145 5.96 -5.64 -2.44
C LEU A 145 6.91 -5.08 -3.49
N THR A 146 7.48 -3.93 -3.18
CA THR A 146 8.51 -3.27 -4.00
C THR A 146 9.84 -3.26 -3.27
N PRO A 147 10.96 -3.06 -3.99
CA PRO A 147 12.28 -2.95 -3.36
C PRO A 147 12.37 -1.86 -2.27
N GLN A 148 11.60 -0.76 -2.40
CA GLN A 148 11.56 0.26 -1.34
C GLN A 148 10.90 -0.25 -0.05
N LEU A 149 9.84 -1.05 -0.15
CA LEU A 149 9.17 -1.64 1.02
C LEU A 149 10.01 -2.71 1.72
N GLU A 150 10.92 -3.36 0.99
CA GLU A 150 11.85 -4.33 1.57
C GLU A 150 12.76 -3.71 2.64
N GLN A 151 13.01 -2.41 2.53
CA GLN A 151 13.84 -1.64 3.47
C GLN A 151 13.04 -1.01 4.62
N LEU A 152 11.79 -1.40 4.83
CA LEU A 152 10.90 -0.77 5.82
C LEU A 152 11.55 -0.63 7.20
N PHE A 153 12.25 -1.66 7.67
CA PHE A 153 12.83 -1.67 9.02
C PHE A 153 14.08 -0.79 9.18
N ILE A 154 14.70 -0.34 8.07
CA ILE A 154 15.79 0.65 8.09
C ILE A 154 15.22 2.07 8.12
N LEU A 155 14.00 2.27 7.65
CA LEU A 155 13.36 3.57 7.63
C LEU A 155 13.02 4.07 9.05
N GLY A 156 12.62 5.33 9.16
CA GLY A 156 12.24 5.95 10.42
C GLY A 156 10.95 5.38 11.02
N LYS A 157 10.70 5.69 12.31
CA LYS A 157 9.49 5.25 13.02
C LYS A 157 8.19 5.70 12.34
N SER A 158 8.21 6.84 11.66
CA SER A 158 7.05 7.41 10.96
C SER A 158 6.60 6.51 9.82
N GLU A 159 7.55 6.04 9.01
CA GLU A 159 7.33 5.18 7.85
C GLU A 159 6.85 3.80 8.29
N ARG A 160 7.48 3.23 9.33
CA ARG A 160 7.08 1.95 9.91
C ARG A 160 5.65 2.00 10.47
N ARG A 161 5.31 3.08 11.20
CA ARG A 161 3.95 3.32 11.69
C ARG A 161 2.94 3.47 10.56
N SER A 162 3.29 4.27 9.52
CA SER A 162 2.44 4.44 8.34
C SER A 162 2.18 3.12 7.62
N TYR A 163 3.16 2.23 7.57
CA TYR A 163 2.98 0.89 7.03
C TYR A 163 2.04 0.05 7.90
N LEU A 164 2.25 0.04 9.22
CA LEU A 164 1.34 -0.64 10.15
C LEU A 164 -0.10 -0.15 9.98
N ASP A 165 -0.30 1.17 9.93
CA ASP A 165 -1.65 1.74 9.78
C ASP A 165 -2.32 1.35 8.46
N LYS A 166 -1.55 1.16 7.38
CA LYS A 166 -2.07 0.63 6.11
C LYS A 166 -2.54 -0.82 6.26
N ILE A 167 -1.79 -1.67 6.96
CA ILE A 167 -2.20 -3.06 7.18
C ILE A 167 -3.36 -3.17 8.17
N VAL A 168 -3.43 -2.31 9.18
CA VAL A 168 -4.61 -2.23 10.08
C VAL A 168 -5.87 -1.86 9.31
N ALA A 169 -5.77 -0.91 8.37
CA ALA A 169 -6.90 -0.50 7.52
C ALA A 169 -7.41 -1.62 6.58
N ASP A 170 -6.66 -2.69 6.38
CA ASP A 170 -7.15 -3.88 5.66
C ASP A 170 -8.15 -4.69 6.50
N ILE A 171 -8.09 -4.58 7.82
CA ILE A 171 -8.95 -5.29 8.79
C ILE A 171 -10.05 -4.36 9.32
N ASP A 172 -9.70 -3.13 9.67
CA ASP A 172 -10.59 -2.11 10.22
C ASP A 172 -10.79 -0.96 9.22
N MET A 173 -11.92 -0.96 8.52
CA MET A 173 -12.23 0.04 7.48
C MET A 173 -12.27 1.49 8.00
N ASN A 174 -12.53 1.69 9.30
CA ASN A 174 -12.63 3.01 9.90
C ASN A 174 -11.29 3.53 10.43
N HIS A 175 -10.24 2.69 10.43
CA HIS A 175 -8.94 3.06 11.01
C HIS A 175 -8.34 4.33 10.39
N SER A 176 -8.34 4.43 9.06
CA SER A 176 -7.81 5.61 8.36
C SER A 176 -8.56 6.90 8.72
N GLN A 177 -9.88 6.82 8.90
CA GLN A 177 -10.69 7.98 9.31
C GLN A 177 -10.36 8.39 10.74
N ARG A 178 -10.23 7.41 11.66
CA ARG A 178 -9.85 7.68 13.06
C ARG A 178 -8.47 8.33 13.14
N LEU A 179 -7.49 7.84 12.37
CA LEU A 179 -6.16 8.45 12.29
C LEU A 179 -6.20 9.91 11.82
N ASN A 180 -6.96 10.20 10.76
CA ASN A 180 -7.10 11.56 10.25
C ASN A 180 -7.72 12.50 11.30
N ASN A 181 -8.77 12.04 11.99
CA ASN A 181 -9.41 12.82 13.05
C ASN A 181 -8.46 13.02 14.25
N TYR A 182 -7.76 11.97 14.66
CA TYR A 182 -6.74 12.06 15.72
C TYR A 182 -5.64 13.08 15.38
N GLN A 183 -5.11 13.05 14.15
CA GLN A 183 -4.10 13.99 13.69
C GLN A 183 -4.63 15.44 13.65
N LYS A 184 -5.89 15.63 13.26
CA LYS A 184 -6.54 16.95 13.27
C LYS A 184 -6.65 17.50 14.68
N LEU A 185 -7.16 16.69 15.62
CA LEU A 185 -7.31 17.08 17.02
C LEU A 185 -5.98 17.37 17.70
N THR A 186 -4.94 16.57 17.44
CA THR A 186 -3.60 16.84 17.99
C THR A 186 -3.01 18.14 17.47
N LYS A 187 -3.22 18.51 16.21
CA LYS A 187 -2.82 19.82 15.67
C LYS A 187 -3.63 20.96 16.30
N GLU A 188 -4.93 20.79 16.46
CA GLU A 188 -5.82 21.77 17.09
C GLU A 188 -5.42 21.99 18.56
N ARG A 189 -5.15 20.92 19.33
CA ARG A 189 -4.62 21.01 20.71
C ARG A 189 -3.37 21.90 20.78
N ILE A 190 -2.39 21.69 19.91
CA ILE A 190 -1.18 22.50 19.87
C ILE A 190 -1.51 23.96 19.57
N SER A 191 -2.37 24.23 18.59
CA SER A 191 -2.79 25.59 18.26
C SER A 191 -3.42 26.33 19.44
N ILE A 192 -4.17 25.62 20.30
CA ILE A 192 -4.78 26.20 21.50
C ILE A 192 -3.71 26.44 22.58
N LEU A 193 -2.82 25.48 22.79
CA LEU A 193 -1.73 25.61 23.76
C LEU A 193 -0.79 26.80 23.47
N GLN A 194 -0.63 27.17 22.20
CA GLN A 194 0.19 28.32 21.78
C GLN A 194 -0.47 29.68 22.00
N LYS A 195 -1.79 29.74 22.12
CA LYS A 195 -2.52 30.97 22.40
C LYS A 195 -2.43 31.27 23.87
N SER A 196 -1.58 32.19 24.28
CA SER A 196 -1.21 32.52 25.68
C SER A 196 -2.33 33.07 26.59
N ASN A 197 -3.59 32.92 26.19
CA ASN A 197 -4.73 33.31 27.04
C ASN A 197 -5.14 32.15 27.94
N ASN A 198 -4.63 32.10 29.19
CA ASN A 198 -5.04 31.15 30.23
C ASN A 198 -6.50 31.36 30.72
N SER A 199 -7.44 31.60 29.79
CA SER A 199 -8.85 31.79 30.15
C SER A 199 -9.52 30.46 30.54
N ALA A 200 -10.47 30.52 31.45
CA ALA A 200 -11.27 29.34 31.85
C ALA A 200 -11.93 28.64 30.65
N ASN A 201 -12.30 29.39 29.63
CA ASN A 201 -12.86 28.86 28.39
C ASN A 201 -11.83 28.06 27.57
N GLN A 202 -10.58 28.53 27.51
CA GLN A 202 -9.51 27.82 26.85
C GLN A 202 -9.20 26.47 27.51
N LYS A 203 -9.19 26.43 28.83
CA LYS A 203 -9.00 25.20 29.59
C LYS A 203 -10.12 24.19 29.33
N LYS A 204 -11.39 24.61 29.37
CA LYS A 204 -12.52 23.75 29.04
C LYS A 204 -12.43 23.21 27.60
N TRP A 205 -12.01 24.05 26.68
CA TRP A 205 -11.83 23.61 25.26
C TRP A 205 -10.72 22.56 25.13
N LEU A 206 -9.59 22.74 25.80
CA LEU A 206 -8.51 21.76 25.85
C LEU A 206 -8.99 20.44 26.44
N ASP A 207 -9.75 20.46 27.53
CA ASP A 207 -10.27 19.25 28.16
C ASP A 207 -11.19 18.45 27.21
N ILE A 208 -12.03 19.15 26.42
CA ILE A 208 -12.88 18.50 25.42
C ILE A 208 -12.06 17.84 24.30
N ILE A 209 -11.06 18.58 23.76
CA ILE A 209 -10.22 18.04 22.68
C ILE A 209 -9.37 16.89 23.19
N GLU A 210 -8.79 17.00 24.39
CA GLU A 210 -7.98 15.93 24.96
C GLU A 210 -8.80 14.68 25.25
N ASN A 211 -10.06 14.78 25.69
CA ASN A 211 -10.96 13.64 25.81
C ASN A 211 -11.16 12.94 24.45
N GLN A 212 -11.42 13.68 23.37
CA GLN A 212 -11.57 13.11 22.04
C GLN A 212 -10.26 12.48 21.52
N ILE A 213 -9.10 13.07 21.83
CA ILE A 213 -7.79 12.50 21.50
C ILE A 213 -7.60 11.16 22.23
N VAL A 214 -7.98 11.08 23.50
CA VAL A 214 -7.90 9.87 24.33
C VAL A 214 -8.77 8.77 23.74
N GLU A 215 -10.05 9.03 23.52
CA GLU A 215 -10.99 8.07 22.94
C GLU A 215 -10.47 7.48 21.60
N LEU A 216 -10.08 8.35 20.66
CA LEU A 216 -9.54 7.93 19.37
C LEU A 216 -8.20 7.21 19.53
N GLY A 217 -7.32 7.69 20.41
CA GLY A 217 -6.02 7.11 20.67
C GLY A 217 -6.10 5.68 21.18
N VAL A 218 -6.98 5.44 22.16
CA VAL A 218 -7.21 4.08 22.70
C VAL A 218 -7.72 3.12 21.64
N VAL A 219 -8.70 3.54 20.83
CA VAL A 219 -9.23 2.71 19.76
C VAL A 219 -8.16 2.42 18.70
N ILE A 220 -7.36 3.42 18.29
CA ILE A 220 -6.27 3.23 17.33
C ILE A 220 -5.23 2.24 17.87
N ALA A 221 -4.82 2.38 19.15
CA ALA A 221 -3.87 1.49 19.80
C ALA A 221 -4.41 0.04 19.84
N ALA A 222 -5.67 -0.13 20.23
CA ALA A 222 -6.33 -1.44 20.27
C ALA A 222 -6.36 -2.11 18.91
N SER A 223 -6.78 -1.38 17.84
CA SER A 223 -6.78 -1.90 16.48
C SER A 223 -5.38 -2.32 16.01
N ARG A 224 -4.32 -1.59 16.38
CA ARG A 224 -2.94 -1.95 16.05
C ARG A 224 -2.47 -3.21 16.79
N VAL A 225 -2.75 -3.31 18.08
CA VAL A 225 -2.40 -4.51 18.89
C VAL A 225 -3.11 -5.73 18.33
N GLU A 226 -4.39 -5.63 18.05
CA GLU A 226 -5.17 -6.71 17.47
C GLU A 226 -4.62 -7.14 16.10
N ALA A 227 -4.35 -6.19 15.20
CA ALA A 227 -3.76 -6.47 13.90
C ALA A 227 -2.41 -7.19 14.01
N VAL A 228 -1.50 -6.71 14.88
CA VAL A 228 -0.20 -7.35 15.10
C VAL A 228 -0.38 -8.79 15.58
N ASN A 229 -1.34 -9.07 16.45
CA ASN A 229 -1.66 -10.42 16.91
C ASN A 229 -2.19 -11.30 15.76
N PHE A 230 -3.08 -10.79 14.90
CA PHE A 230 -3.57 -11.52 13.72
C PHE A 230 -2.44 -11.85 12.76
N PHE A 231 -1.55 -10.89 12.50
CA PHE A 231 -0.39 -11.11 11.63
C PHE A 231 0.57 -12.14 12.19
N ASN A 232 0.86 -12.11 13.49
CA ASN A 232 1.70 -13.10 14.13
C ASN A 232 1.11 -14.51 13.99
N LYS A 233 -0.20 -14.68 14.22
CA LYS A 233 -0.90 -15.96 14.03
C LYS A 233 -0.86 -16.43 12.57
N ALA A 234 -1.07 -15.51 11.60
CA ALA A 234 -1.02 -15.86 10.19
C ALA A 234 0.38 -16.32 9.75
N ILE A 235 1.44 -15.65 10.24
CA ILE A 235 2.84 -16.01 9.97
C ILE A 235 3.19 -17.36 10.61
N GLU A 236 2.74 -17.61 11.84
CA GLU A 236 2.93 -18.90 12.52
C GLU A 236 2.28 -20.07 11.75
N GLY A 237 1.15 -19.81 11.11
CA GLY A 237 0.41 -20.77 10.30
C GLY A 237 0.98 -21.01 8.89
N PHE A 238 2.18 -20.54 8.54
CA PHE A 238 2.82 -20.87 7.27
C PHE A 238 3.16 -22.36 7.22
N ILE A 239 2.87 -22.98 6.08
CA ILE A 239 3.09 -24.43 5.86
C ILE A 239 4.54 -24.76 5.54
N SER A 240 5.31 -23.79 5.01
CA SER A 240 6.71 -23.94 4.64
C SER A 240 7.66 -23.49 5.76
N ASN A 241 8.96 -23.70 5.51
CA ASN A 241 10.02 -23.19 6.38
C ASN A 241 10.42 -21.73 6.04
N PHE A 242 9.59 -20.99 5.32
CA PHE A 242 9.85 -19.59 5.05
C PHE A 242 9.94 -18.79 6.37
N PRO A 243 10.85 -17.80 6.49
CA PRO A 243 11.08 -17.09 7.74
C PRO A 243 9.81 -16.59 8.43
N LYS A 244 9.68 -16.85 9.73
CA LYS A 244 8.51 -16.51 10.55
C LYS A 244 8.83 -15.38 11.53
N PRO A 245 8.93 -14.11 11.10
CA PRO A 245 9.21 -13.00 12.01
C PRO A 245 8.12 -12.87 13.08
N LYS A 246 8.51 -12.41 14.28
CA LYS A 246 7.60 -11.95 15.31
C LYS A 246 7.43 -10.44 15.17
N LEU A 247 6.21 -9.99 14.92
CA LEU A 247 5.87 -8.57 14.83
C LEU A 247 5.58 -8.00 16.21
N LEU A 248 6.04 -6.78 16.44
CA LEU A 248 5.86 -6.06 17.70
C LEU A 248 5.36 -4.65 17.43
N ILE A 249 4.51 -4.18 18.35
CA ILE A 249 4.19 -2.78 18.48
C ILE A 249 4.75 -2.25 19.78
N ILE A 250 5.45 -1.12 19.72
CA ILE A 250 6.12 -0.48 20.83
C ILE A 250 5.51 0.91 21.02
N GLY A 251 4.82 1.11 22.11
CA GLY A 251 4.18 2.37 22.47
C GLY A 251 3.56 2.26 23.84
N ASP A 252 3.51 3.39 24.58
CA ASP A 252 3.01 3.37 25.95
C ASP A 252 1.54 2.94 26.04
N VAL A 253 0.70 3.44 25.14
CA VAL A 253 -0.73 3.12 25.10
C VAL A 253 -0.95 1.67 24.70
N GLU A 254 -0.22 1.22 23.67
CA GLU A 254 -0.29 -0.16 23.19
C GLU A 254 0.24 -1.15 24.25
N GLN A 255 1.28 -0.76 25.00
CA GLN A 255 1.82 -1.59 26.09
C GLN A 255 0.81 -1.73 27.24
N ASP A 256 0.10 -0.67 27.57
CA ASP A 256 -0.96 -0.71 28.58
C ASP A 256 -2.11 -1.65 28.18
N ILE A 257 -2.46 -1.69 26.88
CA ILE A 257 -3.43 -2.66 26.33
C ILE A 257 -2.89 -4.10 26.41
N LEU A 258 -1.64 -4.32 26.03
CA LEU A 258 -1.00 -5.65 26.09
C LEU A 258 -0.94 -6.17 27.53
N ASN A 259 -0.78 -5.28 28.51
CA ASN A 259 -0.83 -5.61 29.94
C ASN A 259 -2.27 -5.76 30.50
N GLN A 260 -3.29 -5.81 29.63
CA GLN A 260 -4.70 -6.00 29.98
C GLN A 260 -5.24 -4.98 30.99
N LYS A 261 -4.75 -3.74 30.98
CA LYS A 261 -5.32 -2.67 31.79
C LYS A 261 -6.78 -2.41 31.39
N ASN A 262 -7.62 -2.15 32.38
CA ASN A 262 -9.00 -1.75 32.18
C ASN A 262 -9.06 -0.46 31.32
N SER A 263 -9.98 -0.39 30.36
CA SER A 263 -10.14 0.76 29.45
C SER A 263 -10.30 2.10 30.19
N VAL A 264 -11.06 2.11 31.28
CA VAL A 264 -11.25 3.32 32.11
C VAL A 264 -9.93 3.82 32.71
N VAL A 265 -9.11 2.90 33.23
CA VAL A 265 -7.78 3.23 33.78
C VAL A 265 -6.84 3.71 32.67
N LEU A 266 -6.91 3.09 31.51
CA LEU A 266 -6.10 3.44 30.35
C LEU A 266 -6.43 4.86 29.84
N GLU A 267 -7.71 5.17 29.72
CA GLU A 267 -8.18 6.50 29.31
C GLU A 267 -7.80 7.57 30.33
N ALA A 268 -7.96 7.29 31.63
CA ALA A 268 -7.57 8.19 32.70
C ALA A 268 -6.06 8.48 32.68
N ASN A 269 -5.22 7.45 32.56
CA ASN A 269 -3.76 7.60 32.46
C ASN A 269 -3.35 8.39 31.21
N TYR A 270 -4.01 8.14 30.07
CA TYR A 270 -3.71 8.85 28.84
C TYR A 270 -4.05 10.34 28.97
N LYS A 271 -5.22 10.66 29.56
CA LYS A 271 -5.65 12.03 29.82
C LYS A 271 -4.68 12.75 30.75
N GLU A 272 -4.35 12.14 31.88
CA GLU A 272 -3.39 12.69 32.83
C GLU A 272 -2.04 13.03 32.18
N LYS A 273 -1.52 12.15 31.34
CA LYS A 273 -0.28 12.39 30.59
C LYS A 273 -0.39 13.55 29.60
N LEU A 274 -1.54 13.72 28.92
CA LEU A 274 -1.75 14.88 28.06
C LEU A 274 -1.80 16.18 28.86
N GLU A 275 -2.49 16.19 30.00
CA GLU A 275 -2.59 17.35 30.88
C GLU A 275 -1.21 17.75 31.44
N ASN A 276 -0.45 16.80 31.97
CA ASN A 276 0.89 17.02 32.52
C ASN A 276 1.89 17.50 31.48
N ASN A 277 1.71 17.14 30.20
CA ASN A 277 2.60 17.56 29.10
C ASN A 277 2.21 18.91 28.49
N ARG A 278 1.10 19.55 28.85
CA ARG A 278 0.62 20.80 28.22
C ARG A 278 1.70 21.87 28.07
N GLN A 279 2.50 22.10 29.10
CA GLN A 279 3.56 23.13 29.08
C GLN A 279 4.69 22.75 28.10
N ILE A 280 5.18 21.51 28.17
CA ILE A 280 6.26 21.01 27.33
C ILE A 280 5.80 20.95 25.87
N ASP A 281 4.56 20.53 25.63
CA ASP A 281 3.96 20.44 24.30
C ASP A 281 3.79 21.82 23.65
N ALA A 282 3.42 22.83 24.44
CA ALA A 282 3.35 24.23 24.00
C ALA A 282 4.72 24.75 23.55
N LEU A 283 5.79 24.48 24.32
CA LEU A 283 7.16 24.88 24.00
C LEU A 283 7.73 24.16 22.78
N ASN A 284 7.45 22.85 22.65
CA ASN A 284 7.99 22.02 21.58
C ASN A 284 7.16 22.06 20.31
N PHE A 285 6.02 22.74 20.28
CA PHE A 285 5.08 22.80 19.15
C PHE A 285 4.59 21.45 18.67
N LYS A 286 4.55 20.44 19.55
CA LYS A 286 4.11 19.08 19.23
C LYS A 286 3.60 18.35 20.47
N THR A 287 2.64 17.45 20.29
CA THR A 287 2.20 16.53 21.34
C THR A 287 3.25 15.43 21.51
N ASN A 288 3.79 15.29 22.73
CA ASN A 288 4.89 14.37 23.01
C ASN A 288 4.42 12.97 23.44
N PHE A 289 3.16 12.80 23.82
CA PHE A 289 2.57 11.54 24.25
C PHE A 289 1.41 11.11 23.34
N GLY A 290 1.30 9.81 23.04
CA GLY A 290 0.18 9.21 22.33
C GLY A 290 0.58 8.29 21.19
N VAL A 291 -0.41 7.70 20.51
CA VAL A 291 -0.26 6.68 19.49
C VAL A 291 0.54 7.08 18.24
N HIS A 292 0.72 8.37 18.01
CA HIS A 292 1.60 8.90 16.94
C HIS A 292 3.10 8.78 17.31
N ARG A 293 3.44 8.32 18.52
CA ARG A 293 4.81 8.08 19.01
C ARG A 293 5.20 6.61 18.94
N SER A 294 4.22 5.72 18.75
CA SER A 294 4.44 4.27 18.68
C SER A 294 5.37 3.88 17.54
N ASP A 295 5.97 2.71 17.63
CA ASP A 295 6.83 2.11 16.62
C ASP A 295 6.38 0.71 16.26
N PHE A 296 6.65 0.30 15.02
CA PHE A 296 6.38 -1.02 14.50
C PHE A 296 7.69 -1.72 14.20
N MET A 297 7.90 -2.88 14.79
CA MET A 297 9.15 -3.64 14.71
C MET A 297 8.91 -5.10 14.37
N ALA A 298 9.95 -5.78 13.91
CA ALA A 298 9.97 -7.22 13.74
C ALA A 298 11.25 -7.82 14.36
N ILE A 299 11.12 -9.05 14.87
CA ILE A 299 12.22 -9.88 15.35
C ILE A 299 12.29 -11.12 14.47
N LEU A 300 13.47 -11.43 13.95
CA LEU A 300 13.75 -12.71 13.30
C LEU A 300 13.83 -13.79 14.40
N ARG A 301 12.80 -14.64 14.50
CA ARG A 301 12.65 -15.61 15.62
C ARG A 301 13.81 -16.57 15.73
N GLU A 302 14.31 -17.08 14.60
CA GLU A 302 15.37 -18.08 14.53
C GLU A 302 16.66 -17.62 15.22
N LYS A 303 16.95 -16.33 15.15
CA LYS A 303 18.16 -15.71 15.72
C LYS A 303 17.89 -14.82 16.92
N ASN A 304 16.62 -14.55 17.22
CA ASN A 304 16.18 -13.58 18.22
C ASN A 304 16.82 -12.19 18.05
N ILE A 305 16.91 -11.73 16.79
CA ILE A 305 17.54 -10.46 16.42
C ILE A 305 16.49 -9.52 15.84
N GLU A 306 16.52 -8.26 16.23
CA GLU A 306 15.68 -7.20 15.66
C GLU A 306 15.94 -7.03 14.16
N ALA A 307 14.89 -6.78 13.38
CA ALA A 307 14.97 -6.61 11.93
C ALA A 307 15.95 -5.51 11.49
N THR A 308 16.11 -4.45 12.29
CA THR A 308 17.08 -3.38 12.06
C THR A 308 18.54 -3.83 12.05
N LYS A 309 18.84 -4.96 12.73
CA LYS A 309 20.20 -5.55 12.85
C LYS A 309 20.40 -6.74 11.94
N CYS A 310 19.37 -7.16 11.20
CA CYS A 310 19.43 -8.27 10.26
C CYS A 310 20.10 -7.86 8.94
N SER A 311 20.63 -8.83 8.21
CA SER A 311 21.13 -8.63 6.85
C SER A 311 20.00 -8.20 5.90
N THR A 312 20.35 -7.56 4.78
CA THR A 312 19.34 -7.14 3.77
C THR A 312 18.51 -8.30 3.25
N GLY A 313 19.10 -9.48 3.04
CA GLY A 313 18.39 -10.68 2.62
C GLY A 313 17.39 -11.20 3.68
N GLU A 314 17.73 -11.10 4.97
CA GLU A 314 16.83 -11.46 6.07
C GLU A 314 15.67 -10.45 6.21
N GLN A 315 15.98 -9.15 6.10
CA GLN A 315 14.94 -8.10 6.12
C GLN A 315 13.96 -8.29 4.97
N LYS A 316 14.46 -8.57 3.77
CA LYS A 316 13.64 -8.89 2.60
C LYS A 316 12.74 -10.10 2.85
N ALA A 317 13.28 -11.19 3.35
CA ALA A 317 12.51 -12.39 3.66
C ALA A 317 11.41 -12.11 4.71
N MET A 318 11.71 -11.32 5.76
CA MET A 318 10.70 -10.89 6.73
C MET A 318 9.59 -10.05 6.10
N MET A 319 9.92 -9.12 5.19
CA MET A 319 8.92 -8.31 4.49
C MET A 319 8.04 -9.13 3.55
N ILE A 320 8.61 -10.15 2.90
CA ILE A 320 7.84 -11.11 2.11
C ILE A 320 6.84 -11.85 3.03
N SER A 321 7.28 -12.34 4.19
CA SER A 321 6.41 -13.01 5.17
C SER A 321 5.26 -12.11 5.62
N ILE A 322 5.53 -10.85 5.93
CA ILE A 322 4.51 -9.88 6.31
C ILE A 322 3.52 -9.65 5.15
N THR A 323 4.02 -9.58 3.92
CA THR A 323 3.20 -9.38 2.71
C THR A 323 2.29 -10.59 2.45
N LEU A 324 2.81 -11.82 2.61
CA LEU A 324 2.02 -13.05 2.51
C LEU A 324 0.95 -13.14 3.61
N ALA A 325 1.32 -12.85 4.86
CA ALA A 325 0.37 -12.80 5.96
C ALA A 325 -0.74 -11.76 5.71
N ARG A 326 -0.36 -10.58 5.21
CA ARG A 326 -1.31 -9.54 4.81
C ARG A 326 -2.29 -10.05 3.76
N ALA A 327 -1.81 -10.79 2.77
CA ALA A 327 -2.66 -11.36 1.73
C ALA A 327 -3.61 -12.43 2.29
N LYS A 328 -3.13 -13.34 3.14
CA LYS A 328 -3.97 -14.34 3.82
C LYS A 328 -5.06 -13.69 4.67
N ILE A 329 -4.70 -12.70 5.51
CA ILE A 329 -5.66 -11.98 6.35
C ILE A 329 -6.67 -11.23 5.48
N SER A 330 -6.20 -10.48 4.49
CA SER A 330 -7.09 -9.71 3.62
C SER A 330 -8.11 -10.59 2.89
N SER A 331 -7.72 -11.78 2.45
CA SER A 331 -8.64 -12.73 1.80
C SER A 331 -9.71 -13.29 2.74
N LEU A 332 -9.45 -13.30 4.07
CA LEU A 332 -10.41 -13.75 5.07
C LEU A 332 -11.40 -12.66 5.50
N TYR A 333 -10.92 -11.42 5.65
CA TYR A 333 -11.70 -10.30 6.19
C TYR A 333 -12.40 -9.46 5.13
N LYS A 334 -11.90 -9.46 3.89
CA LYS A 334 -12.52 -8.74 2.78
C LYS A 334 -13.25 -9.72 1.88
N ASN A 335 -14.48 -9.43 1.55
CA ASN A 335 -15.25 -10.17 0.54
C ASN A 335 -14.67 -10.00 -0.88
N ASN A 336 -13.57 -9.27 -1.01
CA ASN A 336 -12.93 -8.95 -2.28
C ASN A 336 -11.75 -9.87 -2.53
N PRO A 337 -11.58 -10.34 -3.76
CA PRO A 337 -10.42 -11.12 -4.13
C PRO A 337 -9.14 -10.32 -3.91
N THR A 338 -8.15 -11.00 -3.37
CA THR A 338 -6.82 -10.44 -3.15
C THR A 338 -5.89 -10.88 -4.28
N ILE A 339 -5.10 -9.95 -4.78
CA ILE A 339 -4.08 -10.16 -5.82
C ILE A 339 -2.73 -9.79 -5.23
N LEU A 340 -1.72 -10.63 -5.45
CA LEU A 340 -0.34 -10.40 -5.02
C LEU A 340 0.52 -9.88 -6.17
N VAL A 341 1.36 -8.89 -5.89
CA VAL A 341 2.31 -8.34 -6.87
C VAL A 341 3.70 -8.23 -6.23
N PHE A 342 4.69 -8.89 -6.83
CA PHE A 342 6.05 -8.96 -6.38
C PHE A 342 7.00 -8.42 -7.44
N ASP A 343 7.63 -7.27 -7.17
CA ASP A 343 8.60 -6.67 -8.09
C ASP A 343 10.02 -7.07 -7.69
N GLU A 344 10.70 -7.84 -8.55
CA GLU A 344 12.09 -8.35 -8.39
C GLU A 344 12.35 -9.16 -7.12
N VAL A 345 11.31 -9.63 -6.43
CA VAL A 345 11.42 -10.32 -5.14
C VAL A 345 12.24 -11.61 -5.25
N VAL A 346 12.06 -12.34 -6.33
CA VAL A 346 12.65 -13.68 -6.53
C VAL A 346 14.16 -13.61 -6.79
N SER A 347 14.67 -12.48 -7.32
CA SER A 347 16.05 -12.33 -7.81
C SER A 347 17.12 -12.50 -6.73
N HIS A 348 16.79 -12.24 -5.47
CA HIS A 348 17.74 -12.20 -4.36
C HIS A 348 17.51 -13.30 -3.31
N LEU A 349 16.61 -14.25 -3.59
CA LEU A 349 16.37 -15.40 -2.73
C LEU A 349 17.22 -16.58 -3.16
N ASP A 350 17.75 -17.33 -2.19
CA ASP A 350 18.33 -18.65 -2.44
C ASP A 350 17.26 -19.65 -2.89
N GLU A 351 17.67 -20.77 -3.49
CA GLU A 351 16.75 -21.75 -4.07
C GLU A 351 15.77 -22.33 -3.04
N LYS A 352 16.23 -22.57 -1.81
CA LYS A 352 15.37 -23.10 -0.74
C LYS A 352 14.26 -22.11 -0.40
N ARG A 353 14.62 -20.83 -0.20
CA ARG A 353 13.63 -19.78 0.09
C ARG A 353 12.66 -19.52 -1.07
N LYS A 354 13.12 -19.65 -2.33
CA LYS A 354 12.24 -19.59 -3.48
C LYS A 354 11.19 -20.70 -3.42
N ILE A 355 11.61 -21.92 -3.20
CA ILE A 355 10.72 -23.07 -3.07
C ILE A 355 9.70 -22.84 -1.96
N ASP A 356 10.15 -22.46 -0.76
CA ASP A 356 9.28 -22.19 0.38
C ASP A 356 8.27 -21.04 0.09
N LEU A 357 8.72 -19.97 -0.57
CA LEU A 357 7.87 -18.86 -0.99
C LEU A 357 6.75 -19.32 -1.94
N PHE A 358 7.11 -20.08 -2.98
CA PHE A 358 6.13 -20.55 -3.95
C PHE A 358 5.14 -21.56 -3.36
N TYR A 359 5.54 -22.38 -2.38
CA TYR A 359 4.61 -23.21 -1.62
C TYR A 359 3.55 -22.35 -0.89
N GLU A 360 3.96 -21.29 -0.19
CA GLU A 360 3.02 -20.40 0.51
C GLU A 360 2.06 -19.67 -0.46
N ILE A 361 2.56 -19.27 -1.63
CA ILE A 361 1.74 -18.58 -2.63
C ILE A 361 0.72 -19.54 -3.24
N CYS A 362 1.13 -20.76 -3.62
CA CYS A 362 0.23 -21.76 -4.18
C CYS A 362 -0.82 -22.21 -3.15
N ASP A 363 -0.44 -22.39 -1.87
CA ASP A 363 -1.39 -22.69 -0.79
C ASP A 363 -2.46 -21.60 -0.64
N SER A 364 -2.08 -20.35 -0.82
CA SER A 364 -3.01 -19.21 -0.72
C SER A 364 -4.07 -19.16 -1.83
N LYS A 365 -3.86 -19.85 -2.96
CA LYS A 365 -4.71 -19.83 -4.18
C LYS A 365 -5.00 -18.43 -4.72
N LEU A 366 -4.13 -17.48 -4.44
CA LEU A 366 -4.26 -16.10 -4.88
C LEU A 366 -3.60 -15.91 -6.25
N GLN A 367 -4.23 -15.13 -7.12
CA GLN A 367 -3.58 -14.69 -8.35
C GLN A 367 -2.36 -13.83 -7.99
N SER A 368 -1.20 -14.21 -8.51
CA SER A 368 0.08 -13.61 -8.15
C SER A 368 0.88 -13.23 -9.39
N PHE A 369 1.51 -12.06 -9.34
CA PHE A 369 2.31 -11.49 -10.41
C PHE A 369 3.75 -11.26 -9.93
N PHE A 370 4.70 -11.67 -10.74
CA PHE A 370 6.13 -11.55 -10.46
C PHE A 370 6.86 -10.86 -11.61
N SER A 371 7.87 -10.08 -11.28
CA SER A 371 8.90 -9.69 -12.25
C SER A 371 10.21 -10.42 -11.99
N ALA A 372 10.90 -10.83 -13.05
CA ALA A 372 12.23 -11.42 -12.99
C ALA A 372 13.04 -11.12 -14.27
N THR A 373 14.34 -11.34 -14.23
CA THR A 373 15.22 -11.23 -15.41
C THR A 373 15.11 -12.46 -16.32
N SER A 374 14.82 -13.63 -15.75
CA SER A 374 14.76 -14.90 -16.48
C SER A 374 13.66 -15.81 -15.93
N ILE A 375 13.11 -16.66 -16.77
CA ILE A 375 12.14 -17.69 -16.37
C ILE A 375 12.74 -18.70 -15.40
N ASN A 376 14.05 -18.95 -15.49
CA ASN A 376 14.78 -19.89 -14.63
C ASN A 376 14.85 -19.44 -13.16
N MET A 377 14.39 -18.22 -12.86
CA MET A 377 14.26 -17.76 -11.48
C MET A 377 13.12 -18.45 -10.70
N ILE A 378 12.19 -19.09 -11.43
CA ILE A 378 11.08 -19.83 -10.83
C ILE A 378 11.48 -21.30 -10.69
N PRO A 379 11.34 -21.93 -9.51
CA PRO A 379 11.67 -23.33 -9.34
C PRO A 379 10.83 -24.23 -10.26
N ASN A 380 11.47 -25.21 -10.88
CA ASN A 380 10.88 -26.06 -11.95
C ASN A 380 9.55 -26.71 -11.54
N GLN A 381 9.38 -27.06 -10.29
CA GLN A 381 8.18 -27.74 -9.79
C GLN A 381 6.91 -26.86 -9.83
N PHE A 382 7.03 -25.53 -10.01
CA PHE A 382 5.91 -24.59 -10.10
C PHE A 382 5.62 -24.12 -11.52
N THR A 383 6.38 -24.57 -12.52
CA THR A 383 6.22 -24.12 -13.91
C THR A 383 4.92 -24.62 -14.57
N GLY A 384 4.30 -25.69 -14.04
CA GLY A 384 3.05 -26.24 -14.59
C GLY A 384 1.85 -25.28 -14.46
N ASN A 385 1.83 -24.44 -13.43
CA ASN A 385 0.75 -23.46 -13.17
C ASN A 385 1.18 -22.02 -13.50
N LEU A 386 2.34 -21.86 -14.15
CA LEU A 386 2.94 -20.57 -14.45
C LEU A 386 2.58 -20.10 -15.86
N LEU A 387 2.00 -18.92 -15.99
CA LEU A 387 1.96 -18.21 -17.24
C LEU A 387 3.13 -17.22 -17.30
N ALA A 388 4.05 -17.43 -18.24
CA ALA A 388 5.24 -16.62 -18.40
C ALA A 388 5.13 -15.72 -19.64
N ILE A 389 5.32 -14.41 -19.44
CA ILE A 389 5.28 -13.37 -20.47
C ILE A 389 6.67 -12.79 -20.62
N LYS A 390 7.29 -13.00 -21.78
CA LYS A 390 8.58 -12.41 -22.10
C LYS A 390 8.37 -11.00 -22.65
N LEU A 391 9.03 -10.02 -22.05
CA LEU A 391 9.15 -8.66 -22.61
C LEU A 391 10.48 -8.57 -23.35
N ASN A 392 10.41 -8.13 -24.61
CA ASN A 392 11.60 -7.88 -25.42
C ASN A 392 11.98 -6.40 -25.33
N SER A 393 13.26 -6.10 -25.52
CA SER A 393 13.72 -4.72 -25.68
C SER A 393 13.03 -4.08 -26.90
N TRP A 394 12.69 -2.82 -26.76
CA TRP A 394 12.03 -2.04 -27.82
C TRP A 394 12.99 -1.92 -29.02
N ASN A 395 12.52 -2.30 -30.20
CA ASN A 395 13.08 -1.85 -31.48
C ASN A 395 12.41 -0.53 -31.88
#